data_838093471eb41ff8f30c300ca894cf1f
#
_entry.id   838093471eb41ff8f30c300ca894cf1f
#
_cell.length_a   1.000
_cell.length_b   1.000
_cell.length_c   1.000
_cell.angle_alpha   90.00
_cell.angle_beta   90.00
_cell.angle_gamma   90.00
#
_symmetry.space_group_name_H-M   'P 1'
#
loop_
_entity.id
_entity.type
_entity.pdbx_description
1 polymer ?
#
loop_
_entity_poly.entity_id
_entity_poly.type
_entity_poly.pdbx_seq_one_letter_code
_entity_poly.pdbx_strand_id
1 'polypeptide(L)'
;VSEDNTELFVNIYMANKTIKVDRQTGVVEGEVAVRSPDNVVIDADGALWIASHLNDPVNERCEDGHVGPCLLEFQVVKANSADMSSEVVFHHKGAPMGYATVALPHAGRLYLGSASGDRIASIMLP
;
A
#
# COMPACT_ATOMS: atom_id res chain seq x y z
N VAL A 1 -12.45 4.68 -0.72
CA VAL A 1 -13.48 5.66 -1.07
C VAL A 1 -13.06 7.00 -0.52
N SER A 2 -13.21 8.09 -1.28
CA SER A 2 -12.97 9.46 -0.79
C SER A 2 -13.95 9.83 0.34
N GLU A 3 -13.60 10.85 1.13
CA GLU A 3 -14.42 11.29 2.28
C GLU A 3 -15.84 11.70 1.85
N ASP A 4 -15.97 12.38 0.71
CA ASP A 4 -17.26 12.80 0.12
C ASP A 4 -18.01 11.69 -0.60
N ASN A 5 -17.47 10.46 -0.67
CA ASN A 5 -18.03 9.31 -1.35
C ASN A 5 -18.16 9.44 -2.89
N THR A 6 -17.44 10.33 -3.53
CA THR A 6 -17.51 10.53 -4.99
C THR A 6 -16.52 9.68 -5.77
N GLU A 7 -15.39 9.31 -5.15
CA GLU A 7 -14.28 8.62 -5.81
C GLU A 7 -13.96 7.28 -5.16
N LEU A 8 -13.57 6.30 -5.96
CA LEU A 8 -13.00 5.02 -5.55
C LEU A 8 -11.53 4.98 -5.94
N PHE A 9 -10.69 4.48 -5.02
CA PHE A 9 -9.29 4.15 -5.32
C PHE A 9 -9.15 2.63 -5.30
N VAL A 10 -8.76 2.07 -6.45
CA VAL A 10 -8.75 0.62 -6.68
C VAL A 10 -7.34 0.17 -7.02
N ASN A 11 -6.79 -0.69 -6.17
CA ASN A 11 -5.51 -1.34 -6.43
C ASN A 11 -5.69 -2.49 -7.41
N ILE A 12 -4.92 -2.49 -8.49
CA ILE A 12 -4.89 -3.57 -9.48
C ILE A 12 -3.53 -4.26 -9.37
N TYR A 13 -3.43 -5.20 -8.44
CA TYR A 13 -2.19 -5.86 -8.02
C TYR A 13 -1.35 -6.35 -9.19
N MET A 14 -1.91 -7.17 -10.07
CA MET A 14 -1.20 -7.78 -11.20
C MET A 14 -0.93 -6.80 -12.35
N ALA A 15 -1.65 -5.68 -12.41
CA ALA A 15 -1.42 -4.64 -13.41
C ALA A 15 -0.45 -3.55 -12.92
N ASN A 16 0.07 -3.67 -11.68
CA ASN A 16 1.02 -2.74 -11.09
C ASN A 16 0.55 -1.28 -11.11
N LYS A 17 -0.69 -1.05 -10.70
CA LYS A 17 -1.24 0.30 -10.64
C LYS A 17 -2.39 0.42 -9.65
N THR A 18 -2.59 1.65 -9.19
CA THR A 18 -3.81 2.09 -8.49
C THR A 18 -4.55 3.07 -9.39
N ILE A 19 -5.85 2.88 -9.55
CA ILE A 19 -6.70 3.76 -10.36
C ILE A 19 -7.66 4.55 -9.49
N LYS A 20 -7.98 5.75 -9.95
CA LYS A 20 -9.03 6.62 -9.43
C LYS A 20 -10.25 6.51 -10.34
N VAL A 21 -11.40 6.23 -9.77
CA VAL A 21 -12.65 5.99 -10.51
C VAL A 21 -13.75 6.89 -9.96
N ASP A 22 -14.43 7.60 -10.82
CA ASP A 22 -15.69 8.26 -10.46
C ASP A 22 -16.74 7.19 -10.08
N ARG A 23 -17.25 7.28 -8.86
CA ARG A 23 -18.14 6.25 -8.31
C ARG A 23 -19.50 6.21 -8.98
N GLN A 24 -19.98 7.33 -9.49
CA GLN A 24 -21.30 7.42 -10.11
C GLN A 24 -21.29 6.92 -11.55
N THR A 25 -20.26 7.26 -12.30
CA THR A 25 -20.17 6.96 -13.74
C THR A 25 -19.34 5.71 -14.05
N GLY A 26 -18.47 5.30 -13.14
CA GLY A 26 -17.49 4.22 -13.36
C GLY A 26 -16.33 4.62 -14.25
N VAL A 27 -16.19 5.89 -14.59
CA VAL A 27 -15.11 6.39 -15.45
C VAL A 27 -13.79 6.42 -14.66
N VAL A 28 -12.72 5.91 -15.26
CA VAL A 28 -11.36 6.04 -14.73
C VAL A 28 -10.85 7.44 -15.00
N GLU A 29 -10.59 8.21 -13.96
CA GLU A 29 -10.17 9.61 -14.02
C GLU A 29 -8.65 9.80 -13.87
N GLY A 30 -7.96 8.80 -13.36
CA GLY A 30 -6.52 8.86 -13.17
C GLY A 30 -5.93 7.52 -12.74
N GLU A 31 -4.61 7.43 -12.84
CA GLU A 31 -3.87 6.25 -12.38
C GLU A 31 -2.48 6.63 -11.89
N VAL A 32 -1.95 5.81 -11.01
CA VAL A 32 -0.55 5.87 -10.55
C VAL A 32 0.08 4.48 -10.68
N ALA A 33 1.30 4.43 -11.22
CA ALA A 33 2.07 3.20 -11.29
C ALA A 33 2.60 2.84 -9.91
N VAL A 34 2.16 1.70 -9.38
CA VAL A 34 2.61 1.15 -8.09
C VAL A 34 2.78 -0.35 -8.27
N ARG A 35 3.98 -0.87 -8.05
CA ARG A 35 4.24 -2.30 -8.20
C ARG A 35 3.45 -3.11 -7.18
N SER A 36 2.70 -4.10 -7.65
CA SER A 36 1.90 -5.02 -6.82
C SER A 36 1.24 -4.33 -5.60
N PRO A 37 0.36 -3.31 -5.84
CA PRO A 37 -0.28 -2.58 -4.74
C PRO A 37 -1.28 -3.48 -4.02
N ASP A 38 -1.16 -3.58 -2.70
CA ASP A 38 -2.06 -4.40 -1.86
C ASP A 38 -3.18 -3.53 -1.27
N ASN A 39 -3.09 -3.04 -0.05
CA ASN A 39 -4.12 -2.16 0.50
C ASN A 39 -3.79 -0.68 0.33
N VAL A 40 -4.82 0.13 0.24
CA VAL A 40 -4.74 1.59 0.24
C VAL A 40 -5.51 2.18 1.41
N VAL A 41 -4.87 3.11 2.12
CA VAL A 41 -5.48 3.92 3.19
C VAL A 41 -5.49 5.37 2.71
N ILE A 42 -6.57 6.09 3.01
CA ILE A 42 -6.69 7.53 2.75
C ILE A 42 -6.55 8.24 4.09
N ASP A 43 -5.62 9.18 4.19
CA ASP A 43 -5.46 9.99 5.39
C ASP A 43 -6.42 11.20 5.42
N ALA A 44 -6.39 11.95 6.51
CA ALA A 44 -7.27 13.12 6.70
C ALA A 44 -7.00 14.27 5.70
N ASP A 45 -5.83 14.28 5.09
CA ASP A 45 -5.45 15.28 4.07
C ASP A 45 -5.80 14.80 2.64
N GLY A 46 -6.40 13.61 2.51
CA GLY A 46 -6.77 12.99 1.26
C GLY A 46 -5.62 12.29 0.53
N ALA A 47 -4.46 12.13 1.15
CA ALA A 47 -3.37 11.39 0.54
C ALA A 47 -3.59 9.87 0.66
N LEU A 48 -3.21 9.15 -0.38
CA LEU A 48 -3.28 7.69 -0.47
C LEU A 48 -1.98 7.09 0.05
N TRP A 49 -2.07 6.12 0.95
CA TRP A 49 -0.94 5.36 1.46
C TRP A 49 -1.09 3.91 1.01
N ILE A 50 -0.24 3.49 0.09
CA ILE A 50 -0.36 2.22 -0.63
C ILE A 50 0.80 1.31 -0.22
N ALA A 51 0.47 0.16 0.38
CA ALA A 51 1.45 -0.90 0.58
C ALA A 51 1.70 -1.59 -0.76
N SER A 52 2.97 -1.78 -1.11
CA SER A 52 3.40 -2.27 -2.42
C SER A 52 4.46 -3.35 -2.26
N HIS A 53 4.25 -4.50 -2.83
CA HIS A 53 5.18 -5.62 -2.79
C HIS A 53 6.20 -5.53 -3.91
N LEU A 54 7.47 -5.80 -3.57
CA LEU A 54 8.59 -5.73 -4.52
C LEU A 54 9.16 -7.10 -4.89
N ASN A 55 8.72 -8.16 -4.19
CA ASN A 55 9.08 -9.53 -4.49
C ASN A 55 8.51 -10.01 -5.83
N ASP A 56 9.08 -11.08 -6.37
CA ASP A 56 8.48 -11.82 -7.47
C ASP A 56 7.30 -12.66 -6.93
N PRO A 57 6.04 -12.37 -7.31
CA PRO A 57 4.88 -13.07 -6.75
C PRO A 57 4.80 -14.55 -7.14
N VAL A 58 5.59 -14.97 -8.13
CA VAL A 58 5.64 -16.37 -8.58
C VAL A 58 6.72 -17.16 -7.84
N ASN A 59 7.91 -16.57 -7.70
CA ASN A 59 9.10 -17.28 -7.21
C ASN A 59 9.48 -16.95 -5.76
N GLU A 60 8.98 -15.83 -5.24
CA GLU A 60 9.26 -15.36 -3.88
C GLU A 60 7.96 -15.24 -3.08
N ARG A 61 7.66 -16.24 -2.30
CA ARG A 61 6.47 -16.29 -1.44
C ARG A 61 6.84 -16.70 -0.02
N CYS A 62 6.04 -16.28 0.95
CA CYS A 62 6.09 -16.88 2.26
C CYS A 62 5.44 -18.25 2.19
N GLU A 63 6.11 -19.26 2.73
CA GLU A 63 5.60 -20.63 2.72
C GLU A 63 4.29 -20.74 3.52
N ASP A 64 3.40 -21.61 3.07
CA ASP A 64 2.18 -21.93 3.80
C ASP A 64 2.56 -22.53 5.17
N GLY A 65 1.98 -22.01 6.24
CA GLY A 65 2.31 -22.41 7.61
C GLY A 65 3.59 -21.79 8.16
N HIS A 66 4.17 -20.79 7.47
CA HIS A 66 5.31 -20.03 7.97
C HIS A 66 5.01 -19.44 9.36
N VAL A 67 5.91 -19.68 10.31
CA VAL A 67 5.84 -19.13 11.67
C VAL A 67 6.85 -17.98 11.78
N GLY A 68 6.37 -16.82 12.21
CA GLY A 68 7.18 -15.62 12.34
C GLY A 68 6.98 -14.62 11.20
N PRO A 69 7.81 -13.60 11.08
CA PRO A 69 7.64 -12.55 10.09
C PRO A 69 8.01 -13.05 8.69
N CYS A 70 7.19 -12.75 7.71
CA CYS A 70 7.59 -12.84 6.32
C CYS A 70 8.54 -11.68 5.99
N LEU A 71 9.73 -11.96 5.48
CA LEU A 71 10.81 -10.96 5.31
C LEU A 71 10.95 -10.45 3.87
N LEU A 72 9.92 -10.66 3.03
CA LEU A 72 9.93 -10.19 1.64
C LEU A 72 9.93 -8.67 1.55
N GLU A 73 10.54 -8.20 0.49
CA GLU A 73 10.74 -6.78 0.21
C GLU A 73 9.41 -6.06 -0.08
N PHE A 74 9.26 -4.87 0.46
CA PHE A 74 8.09 -4.03 0.23
C PHE A 74 8.44 -2.54 0.30
N GLN A 75 7.55 -1.73 -0.20
CA GLN A 75 7.60 -0.28 -0.07
C GLN A 75 6.23 0.29 0.31
N VAL A 76 6.21 1.55 0.73
CA VAL A 76 4.99 2.34 0.87
C VAL A 76 5.07 3.52 -0.07
N VAL A 77 4.07 3.65 -0.91
CA VAL A 77 3.91 4.75 -1.84
C VAL A 77 2.85 5.70 -1.29
N LYS A 78 3.20 6.98 -1.19
CA LYS A 78 2.23 8.04 -0.92
C LYS A 78 1.84 8.70 -2.24
N ALA A 79 0.53 8.78 -2.51
CA ALA A 79 0.03 9.42 -3.72
C ALA A 79 -0.98 10.51 -3.36
N ASN A 80 -1.00 11.57 -4.16
CA ASN A 80 -1.99 12.63 -4.06
C ASN A 80 -3.27 12.17 -4.76
N SER A 81 -4.41 12.18 -4.06
CA SER A 81 -5.69 11.73 -4.62
C SER A 81 -6.25 12.63 -5.71
N ALA A 82 -5.82 13.90 -5.78
CA ALA A 82 -6.32 14.84 -6.77
C ALA A 82 -5.68 14.62 -8.15
N ASP A 83 -4.34 14.54 -8.22
CA ASP A 83 -3.58 14.46 -9.47
C ASP A 83 -2.87 13.13 -9.70
N MET A 84 -2.96 12.20 -8.74
CA MET A 84 -2.32 10.87 -8.76
C MET A 84 -0.78 10.92 -8.85
N SER A 85 -0.16 12.07 -8.54
CA SER A 85 1.29 12.15 -8.36
C SER A 85 1.73 11.35 -7.14
N SER A 86 2.92 10.76 -7.15
CA SER A 86 3.33 9.85 -6.09
C SER A 86 4.82 9.90 -5.79
N GLU A 87 5.16 9.45 -4.58
CA GLU A 87 6.53 9.23 -4.12
C GLU A 87 6.63 7.97 -3.26
N VAL A 88 7.79 7.33 -3.25
CA VAL A 88 8.10 6.26 -2.29
C VAL A 88 8.53 6.90 -0.99
N VAL A 89 7.75 6.71 0.07
CA VAL A 89 8.02 7.31 1.40
C VAL A 89 8.70 6.33 2.35
N PHE A 90 8.63 5.04 2.07
CA PHE A 90 9.31 4.01 2.85
C PHE A 90 9.64 2.80 1.99
N HIS A 91 10.80 2.19 2.25
CA HIS A 91 11.23 0.95 1.61
C HIS A 91 11.95 0.07 2.63
N HIS A 92 11.67 -1.22 2.63
CA HIS A 92 12.30 -2.16 3.56
C HIS A 92 12.44 -3.56 2.99
N LYS A 93 13.49 -4.25 3.43
CA LYS A 93 13.75 -5.66 3.13
C LYS A 93 14.34 -6.36 4.35
N GLY A 94 13.83 -7.52 4.68
CA GLY A 94 14.36 -8.35 5.77
C GLY A 94 13.75 -8.05 7.13
N ALA A 95 14.51 -8.36 8.19
CA ALA A 95 14.04 -8.19 9.57
C ALA A 95 13.88 -6.69 9.95
N PRO A 96 12.98 -6.37 10.90
CA PRO A 96 12.20 -7.28 11.75
C PRO A 96 10.87 -7.72 11.13
N MET A 97 10.46 -7.16 10.00
CA MET A 97 9.20 -7.41 9.31
C MET A 97 9.38 -7.13 7.83
N GLY A 98 8.76 -7.92 6.98
CA GLY A 98 8.61 -7.65 5.56
C GLY A 98 7.16 -7.83 5.11
N TYR A 99 6.94 -7.79 3.80
CA TYR A 99 5.68 -8.10 3.15
C TYR A 99 4.47 -7.36 3.75
N ALA A 100 4.64 -6.05 4.03
CA ALA A 100 3.55 -5.25 4.55
C ALA A 100 2.41 -5.18 3.54
N THR A 101 1.20 -5.45 4.02
CA THR A 101 -0.03 -5.41 3.22
C THR A 101 -0.84 -4.14 3.47
N VAL A 102 -0.56 -3.44 4.54
CA VAL A 102 -1.23 -2.18 4.89
C VAL A 102 -0.23 -1.21 5.51
N ALA A 103 -0.42 0.08 5.22
CA ALA A 103 0.32 1.19 5.79
C ALA A 103 -0.66 2.26 6.28
N LEU A 104 -0.73 2.47 7.60
CA LEU A 104 -1.65 3.41 8.24
C LEU A 104 -0.87 4.57 8.88
N PRO A 105 -0.95 5.79 8.34
CA PRO A 105 -0.41 6.96 9.00
C PRO A 105 -1.31 7.37 10.18
N HIS A 106 -0.71 7.58 11.35
CA HIS A 106 -1.43 8.07 12.52
C HIS A 106 -0.48 8.73 13.52
N ALA A 107 -0.83 9.92 14.00
CA ALA A 107 -0.09 10.65 15.05
C ALA A 107 1.42 10.75 14.79
N GLY A 108 1.83 11.11 13.57
CA GLY A 108 3.25 11.25 13.19
C GLY A 108 4.00 9.93 13.02
N ARG A 109 3.31 8.81 12.98
CA ARG A 109 3.87 7.47 12.76
C ARG A 109 3.19 6.78 11.58
N LEU A 110 3.92 5.88 10.95
CA LEU A 110 3.38 4.94 9.98
C LEU A 110 3.34 3.55 10.62
N TYR A 111 2.15 2.99 10.73
CA TYR A 111 1.92 1.64 11.23
C TYR A 111 1.81 0.68 10.05
N LEU A 112 2.54 -0.43 10.12
CA LEU A 112 2.65 -1.43 9.07
C LEU A 112 2.11 -2.76 9.56
N GLY A 113 1.14 -3.32 8.85
CA GLY A 113 0.61 -4.65 9.09
C GLY A 113 0.96 -5.60 7.95
N SER A 114 0.95 -6.90 8.24
CA SER A 114 1.21 -7.95 7.24
C SER A 114 0.19 -9.08 7.38
N ALA A 115 -0.22 -9.66 6.25
CA ALA A 115 -1.09 -10.83 6.23
C ALA A 115 -0.33 -12.13 6.58
N SER A 116 1.01 -12.13 6.42
CA SER A 116 1.89 -13.28 6.67
C SER A 116 2.92 -12.92 7.71
N GLY A 117 2.55 -12.98 8.98
CA GLY A 117 3.47 -12.62 10.06
C GLY A 117 2.78 -12.58 11.41
N ASP A 118 3.56 -12.29 12.43
CA ASP A 118 3.16 -12.33 13.84
C ASP A 118 3.24 -10.96 14.53
N ARG A 119 3.44 -9.88 13.78
CA ARG A 119 3.70 -8.55 14.33
C ARG A 119 3.20 -7.39 13.50
N ILE A 120 3.05 -6.25 14.17
CA ILE A 120 2.86 -4.94 13.58
C ILE A 120 4.14 -4.13 13.85
N ALA A 121 4.63 -3.43 12.85
CA ALA A 121 5.73 -2.49 13.01
C ALA A 121 5.23 -1.04 12.97
N SER A 122 6.01 -0.12 13.50
CA SER A 122 5.78 1.30 13.30
C SER A 122 7.09 2.07 13.16
N ILE A 123 7.08 3.07 12.29
CA ILE A 123 8.20 4.00 12.08
C ILE A 123 7.72 5.43 12.29
N MET A 124 8.65 6.33 12.62
CA MET A 124 8.34 7.77 12.63
C MET A 124 8.24 8.26 11.19
N LEU A 125 7.20 9.04 10.89
CA LEU A 125 7.17 9.81 9.66
C LEU A 125 8.11 11.01 9.76
N PRO A 126 8.80 11.36 8.67
CA PRO A 126 9.68 12.51 8.64
C PRO A 126 8.94 13.84 8.87
#